data_3cdf644597ec97f265a859871da33974
#
_entry.id   3cdf644597ec97f265a859871da33974
#
_cell.length_a   1.000
_cell.length_b   1.000
_cell.length_c   1.000
_cell.angle_alpha   90.00
_cell.angle_beta   90.00
_cell.angle_gamma   90.00
#
_symmetry.space_group_name_H-M   'P 1'
#
loop_
_entity.id
_entity.type
_entity.pdbx_description
1 polymer ?
#
loop_
_entity_poly.entity_id
_entity_poly.type
_entity_poly.pdbx_seq_one_letter_code
_entity_poly.pdbx_strand_id
1 'polypeptide(L)'
;MVQLGEIVMILDLHRQGAGISAIARRSGLDRKTVRKVIASGLEPPAYGPRQPRMSQLQPFERYLRERLGAVPELTGRRLHRELAALGYHGGYSAVTDLLREIRPVLPPPFEVRFETPPGRQAQVDFAHFRTVFTDELGVERVVWLFSFVLGHSRMLWGRFVPHQDMQTLLRCHAAAFEALGGTPTEILYDRMKTVVDREEPQGGAEPGHIVYNRTLVEFARHYGYLPKACKAYRAKTKGKVERPFRYIREDFFLGRSFRSMGDLNDQFRQWLDEVANVRTHATTRRVVGEHFAEERPSLQKLPVGPFQAVLRLERRITKDGMVSVDGNLYSVPDTTRRRPVEVHSTADEVRILEDGRVVAVHPVMDGRGQRRITAGHRSAPPPPNSQTPRNGPPQGRSGDIVALRPLAFYDAVGRRLAADGATA
;
A
#
# COMPACT_ATOMS: atom_id res chain seq x y z
N MET A 1 -27.39 -5.23 -46.78
CA MET A 1 -28.08 -3.98 -46.38
C MET A 1 -27.94 -3.05 -47.59
N VAL A 2 -29.02 -2.49 -48.13
CA VAL A 2 -28.96 -1.59 -49.28
C VAL A 2 -28.30 -0.26 -48.83
N GLN A 3 -27.26 0.17 -49.52
CA GLN A 3 -26.53 1.39 -49.17
C GLN A 3 -27.28 2.63 -49.68
N LEU A 4 -27.03 3.80 -49.07
CA LEU A 4 -27.70 5.04 -49.41
C LEU A 4 -27.55 5.39 -50.90
N GLY A 5 -26.36 5.16 -51.46
CA GLY A 5 -26.10 5.37 -52.89
C GLY A 5 -26.96 4.47 -53.82
N GLU A 6 -27.20 3.21 -53.42
CA GLU A 6 -28.07 2.28 -54.14
C GLU A 6 -29.54 2.71 -54.06
N ILE A 7 -29.98 3.21 -52.87
CA ILE A 7 -31.33 3.78 -52.69
C ILE A 7 -31.57 4.96 -53.62
N VAL A 8 -30.63 5.92 -53.65
CA VAL A 8 -30.70 7.08 -54.50
C VAL A 8 -30.76 6.67 -55.99
N MET A 9 -29.91 5.74 -56.41
CA MET A 9 -29.88 5.21 -57.78
C MET A 9 -31.22 4.56 -58.18
N ILE A 10 -31.82 3.73 -57.29
CA ILE A 10 -33.10 3.06 -57.54
C ILE A 10 -34.22 4.10 -57.69
N LEU A 11 -34.27 5.10 -56.83
CA LEU A 11 -35.28 6.15 -56.88
C LEU A 11 -35.16 7.03 -58.13
N ASP A 12 -33.92 7.35 -58.53
CA ASP A 12 -33.66 8.14 -59.75
C ASP A 12 -34.05 7.36 -61.02
N LEU A 13 -33.68 6.08 -61.12
CA LEU A 13 -34.09 5.25 -62.24
C LEU A 13 -35.62 5.08 -62.30
N HIS A 14 -36.29 5.00 -61.17
CA HIS A 14 -37.76 4.95 -61.10
C HIS A 14 -38.38 6.25 -61.56
N ARG A 15 -37.81 7.40 -61.17
CA ARG A 15 -38.25 8.74 -61.61
C ARG A 15 -38.10 8.96 -63.10
N GLN A 16 -37.06 8.31 -63.69
CA GLN A 16 -36.81 8.32 -65.16
C GLN A 16 -37.74 7.34 -65.92
N GLY A 17 -38.69 6.69 -65.24
CA GLY A 17 -39.67 5.81 -65.85
C GLY A 17 -39.23 4.38 -66.06
N ALA A 18 -38.09 3.97 -65.48
CA ALA A 18 -37.63 2.57 -65.62
C ALA A 18 -38.52 1.60 -64.82
N GLY A 19 -38.91 0.52 -65.42
CA GLY A 19 -39.73 -0.51 -64.78
C GLY A 19 -38.95 -1.26 -63.71
N ILE A 20 -39.65 -1.78 -62.67
CA ILE A 20 -39.06 -2.51 -61.52
C ILE A 20 -38.10 -3.61 -61.94
N SER A 21 -38.44 -4.37 -63.00
CA SER A 21 -37.60 -5.47 -63.50
C SER A 21 -36.29 -4.96 -64.15
N ALA A 22 -36.31 -3.78 -64.76
CA ALA A 22 -35.12 -3.13 -65.35
C ALA A 22 -34.22 -2.58 -64.24
N ILE A 23 -34.82 -1.96 -63.25
CA ILE A 23 -34.10 -1.43 -62.04
C ILE A 23 -33.44 -2.60 -61.29
N ALA A 24 -34.14 -3.71 -61.05
CA ALA A 24 -33.63 -4.88 -60.40
C ALA A 24 -32.40 -5.49 -61.09
N ARG A 25 -32.48 -5.60 -62.46
CA ARG A 25 -31.33 -6.07 -63.26
C ARG A 25 -30.12 -5.13 -63.20
N ARG A 26 -30.38 -3.81 -63.18
CA ARG A 26 -29.32 -2.82 -63.18
C ARG A 26 -28.67 -2.64 -61.77
N SER A 27 -29.44 -2.74 -60.71
CA SER A 27 -28.95 -2.66 -59.32
C SER A 27 -28.40 -3.95 -58.79
N GLY A 28 -28.66 -5.11 -59.44
CA GLY A 28 -28.29 -6.40 -58.88
C GLY A 28 -29.16 -6.87 -57.70
N LEU A 29 -30.22 -6.11 -57.34
CA LEU A 29 -31.08 -6.37 -56.21
C LEU A 29 -32.36 -7.11 -56.63
N ASP A 30 -32.92 -7.90 -55.71
CA ASP A 30 -34.21 -8.55 -55.91
C ASP A 30 -35.35 -7.57 -56.09
N ARG A 31 -36.32 -7.89 -57.00
CA ARG A 31 -37.50 -7.07 -57.28
C ARG A 31 -38.31 -6.66 -56.04
N LYS A 32 -38.34 -7.55 -55.02
CA LYS A 32 -39.01 -7.27 -53.73
C LYS A 32 -38.31 -6.15 -52.97
N THR A 33 -36.97 -6.16 -52.97
CA THR A 33 -36.14 -5.11 -52.39
C THR A 33 -36.31 -3.78 -53.11
N VAL A 34 -36.28 -3.80 -54.48
CA VAL A 34 -36.51 -2.59 -55.27
C VAL A 34 -37.90 -1.99 -54.98
N ARG A 35 -38.97 -2.78 -54.93
CA ARG A 35 -40.32 -2.28 -54.56
C ARG A 35 -40.34 -1.68 -53.18
N LYS A 36 -39.66 -2.32 -52.22
CA LYS A 36 -39.58 -1.81 -50.86
C LYS A 36 -38.88 -0.46 -50.78
N VAL A 37 -37.76 -0.30 -51.50
CA VAL A 37 -37.01 0.97 -51.59
C VAL A 37 -37.87 2.05 -52.22
N ILE A 38 -38.56 1.78 -53.34
CA ILE A 38 -39.46 2.74 -54.00
C ILE A 38 -40.61 3.16 -53.08
N ALA A 39 -41.17 2.23 -52.29
CA ALA A 39 -42.26 2.53 -51.39
C ALA A 39 -41.83 3.31 -50.14
N SER A 40 -40.61 3.09 -49.63
CA SER A 40 -40.05 3.79 -48.47
C SER A 40 -39.34 5.10 -48.80
N GLY A 41 -39.00 5.34 -50.08
CA GLY A 41 -38.29 6.54 -50.49
C GLY A 41 -36.88 6.61 -49.89
N LEU A 42 -36.45 7.80 -49.47
CA LEU A 42 -35.18 8.06 -48.83
C LEU A 42 -35.15 7.74 -47.35
N GLU A 43 -36.28 7.34 -46.77
CA GLU A 43 -36.34 6.99 -45.34
C GLU A 43 -35.55 5.69 -45.12
N PRO A 44 -34.60 5.67 -44.15
CA PRO A 44 -33.89 4.47 -43.81
C PRO A 44 -34.87 3.45 -43.26
N PRO A 45 -34.70 2.13 -43.51
CA PRO A 45 -35.62 1.11 -43.02
C PRO A 45 -35.60 1.09 -41.50
N ALA A 46 -36.68 1.56 -40.88
CA ALA A 46 -36.88 1.48 -39.45
C ALA A 46 -37.21 0.02 -39.08
N TYR A 47 -36.30 -0.66 -38.40
CA TYR A 47 -36.60 -1.93 -37.80
C TYR A 47 -37.42 -1.69 -36.54
N GLY A 48 -38.62 -2.24 -36.48
CA GLY A 48 -39.42 -2.20 -35.26
C GLY A 48 -38.68 -2.82 -34.06
N PRO A 49 -39.02 -2.44 -32.87
CA PRO A 49 -38.38 -2.99 -31.66
C PRO A 49 -38.49 -4.52 -31.68
N ARG A 50 -37.34 -5.18 -31.45
CA ARG A 50 -37.26 -6.64 -31.40
C ARG A 50 -38.11 -7.10 -30.21
N GLN A 51 -39.01 -8.05 -30.43
CA GLN A 51 -39.78 -8.60 -29.30
C GLN A 51 -38.85 -9.08 -28.19
N PRO A 52 -39.04 -8.68 -26.94
CA PRO A 52 -38.19 -9.11 -25.84
C PRO A 52 -38.24 -10.66 -25.75
N ARG A 53 -37.07 -11.30 -25.80
CA ARG A 53 -36.99 -12.72 -25.48
C ARG A 53 -37.26 -12.89 -23.99
N MET A 54 -38.07 -13.86 -23.60
CA MET A 54 -38.27 -14.22 -22.20
C MET A 54 -36.89 -14.46 -21.55
N SER A 55 -36.61 -13.68 -20.51
CA SER A 55 -35.36 -13.81 -19.77
C SER A 55 -35.34 -15.14 -19.00
N GLN A 56 -34.23 -15.87 -19.06
CA GLN A 56 -34.02 -17.08 -18.25
C GLN A 56 -34.08 -16.79 -16.74
N LEU A 57 -33.99 -15.52 -16.35
CA LEU A 57 -34.07 -15.04 -14.96
C LEU A 57 -35.51 -14.82 -14.49
N GLN A 58 -36.48 -14.77 -15.40
CA GLN A 58 -37.88 -14.47 -15.05
C GLN A 58 -38.46 -15.42 -13.96
N PRO A 59 -38.20 -16.73 -13.98
CA PRO A 59 -38.67 -17.63 -12.91
C PRO A 59 -38.04 -17.33 -11.54
N PHE A 60 -36.85 -16.72 -11.52
CA PHE A 60 -36.07 -16.47 -10.32
C PHE A 60 -36.22 -15.03 -9.78
N GLU A 61 -36.90 -14.16 -10.51
CA GLU A 61 -37.02 -12.73 -10.14
C GLU A 61 -37.69 -12.55 -8.78
N ARG A 62 -38.76 -13.32 -8.50
CA ARG A 62 -39.42 -13.30 -7.20
C ARG A 62 -38.48 -13.65 -6.06
N TYR A 63 -37.71 -14.73 -6.22
CA TYR A 63 -36.70 -15.15 -5.24
C TYR A 63 -35.67 -14.05 -4.99
N LEU A 64 -35.15 -13.41 -6.06
CA LEU A 64 -34.19 -12.34 -5.94
C LEU A 64 -34.76 -11.13 -5.21
N ARG A 65 -36.01 -10.74 -5.48
CA ARG A 65 -36.71 -9.63 -4.80
C ARG A 65 -36.90 -9.91 -3.31
N GLU A 66 -37.39 -11.10 -2.96
CA GLU A 66 -37.53 -11.53 -1.56
C GLU A 66 -36.19 -11.56 -0.84
N ARG A 67 -35.15 -12.07 -1.48
CA ARG A 67 -33.81 -12.17 -0.92
C ARG A 67 -33.17 -10.81 -0.68
N LEU A 68 -33.29 -9.89 -1.63
CA LEU A 68 -32.83 -8.51 -1.52
C LEU A 68 -33.66 -7.67 -0.56
N GLY A 69 -34.94 -7.94 -0.44
CA GLY A 69 -35.80 -7.31 0.57
C GLY A 69 -35.38 -7.67 2.01
N ALA A 70 -35.02 -8.94 2.23
CA ALA A 70 -34.54 -9.40 3.53
C ALA A 70 -33.09 -8.96 3.82
N VAL A 71 -32.20 -8.99 2.84
CA VAL A 71 -30.77 -8.65 2.99
C VAL A 71 -30.30 -7.89 1.74
N PRO A 72 -30.46 -6.55 1.70
CA PRO A 72 -30.11 -5.72 0.54
C PRO A 72 -28.62 -5.76 0.14
N GLU A 73 -27.74 -6.10 1.08
CA GLU A 73 -26.29 -6.08 0.93
C GLU A 73 -25.71 -7.34 0.25
N LEU A 74 -26.53 -8.34 -0.09
CA LEU A 74 -26.07 -9.57 -0.73
C LEU A 74 -25.34 -9.27 -2.04
N THR A 75 -24.15 -9.82 -2.19
CA THR A 75 -23.35 -9.61 -3.41
C THR A 75 -23.95 -10.35 -4.61
N GLY A 76 -23.83 -9.76 -5.80
CA GLY A 76 -24.30 -10.40 -7.03
C GLY A 76 -23.68 -11.79 -7.26
N ARG A 77 -22.41 -12.00 -6.88
CA ARG A 77 -21.74 -13.31 -6.96
C ARG A 77 -22.41 -14.37 -6.07
N ARG A 78 -22.81 -13.96 -4.87
CA ARG A 78 -23.53 -14.88 -3.97
C ARG A 78 -24.90 -15.22 -4.52
N LEU A 79 -25.66 -14.24 -4.97
CA LEU A 79 -26.98 -14.46 -5.57
C LEU A 79 -26.90 -15.33 -6.83
N HIS A 80 -25.89 -15.13 -7.70
CA HIS A 80 -25.67 -16.00 -8.85
C HIS A 80 -25.42 -17.45 -8.44
N ARG A 81 -24.64 -17.72 -7.38
CA ARG A 81 -24.43 -19.09 -6.85
C ARG A 81 -25.71 -19.70 -6.28
N GLU A 82 -26.50 -18.90 -5.55
CA GLU A 82 -27.81 -19.34 -5.03
C GLU A 82 -28.75 -19.70 -6.19
N LEU A 83 -28.78 -18.89 -7.25
CA LEU A 83 -29.56 -19.16 -8.46
C LEU A 83 -29.10 -20.43 -9.20
N ALA A 84 -27.77 -20.63 -9.29
CA ALA A 84 -27.21 -21.84 -9.91
C ALA A 84 -27.65 -23.11 -9.14
N ALA A 85 -27.70 -23.04 -7.81
CA ALA A 85 -28.22 -24.14 -6.98
C ALA A 85 -29.73 -24.38 -7.18
N LEU A 86 -30.48 -23.35 -7.60
CA LEU A 86 -31.91 -23.42 -7.94
C LEU A 86 -32.16 -23.78 -9.42
N GLY A 87 -31.10 -24.12 -10.20
CA GLY A 87 -31.23 -24.54 -11.59
C GLY A 87 -31.05 -23.43 -12.63
N TYR A 88 -30.53 -22.26 -12.25
CA TYR A 88 -30.16 -21.23 -13.24
C TYR A 88 -28.82 -21.54 -13.90
N HIS A 89 -28.80 -21.64 -15.23
CA HIS A 89 -27.59 -21.93 -16.03
C HIS A 89 -27.13 -20.72 -16.88
N GLY A 90 -27.68 -19.55 -16.63
CA GLY A 90 -27.32 -18.32 -17.36
C GLY A 90 -26.10 -17.61 -16.81
N GLY A 91 -25.65 -16.61 -17.56
CA GLY A 91 -24.43 -15.82 -17.22
C GLY A 91 -24.61 -14.87 -16.04
N TYR A 92 -23.50 -14.58 -15.37
CA TYR A 92 -23.43 -13.62 -14.26
C TYR A 92 -23.86 -12.19 -14.68
N SER A 93 -23.55 -11.76 -15.92
CA SER A 93 -23.92 -10.44 -16.43
C SER A 93 -25.44 -10.21 -16.42
N ALA A 94 -26.21 -11.22 -16.87
CA ALA A 94 -27.68 -11.13 -16.85
C ALA A 94 -28.23 -10.96 -15.43
N VAL A 95 -27.64 -11.66 -14.44
CA VAL A 95 -28.00 -11.49 -13.03
C VAL A 95 -27.69 -10.09 -12.56
N THR A 96 -26.50 -9.55 -12.87
CA THR A 96 -26.14 -8.18 -12.44
C THR A 96 -27.00 -7.09 -13.08
N ASP A 97 -27.43 -7.30 -14.32
CA ASP A 97 -28.30 -6.34 -15.02
C ASP A 97 -29.68 -6.32 -14.36
N LEU A 98 -30.28 -7.49 -14.10
CA LEU A 98 -31.53 -7.56 -13.34
C LEU A 98 -31.39 -7.00 -11.92
N LEU A 99 -30.27 -7.26 -11.23
CA LEU A 99 -30.03 -6.71 -9.89
C LEU A 99 -29.93 -5.19 -9.88
N ARG A 100 -29.50 -4.52 -10.94
CA ARG A 100 -29.54 -3.05 -11.04
C ARG A 100 -30.97 -2.51 -11.09
N GLU A 101 -31.87 -3.25 -11.68
CA GLU A 101 -33.29 -2.85 -11.79
C GLU A 101 -34.06 -3.10 -10.49
N ILE A 102 -33.87 -4.27 -9.87
CA ILE A 102 -34.68 -4.70 -8.73
C ILE A 102 -34.09 -4.34 -7.36
N ARG A 103 -32.79 -3.98 -7.29
CA ARG A 103 -32.16 -3.62 -6.02
C ARG A 103 -32.75 -2.30 -5.52
N PRO A 104 -33.25 -2.26 -4.27
CA PRO A 104 -33.75 -1.01 -3.73
C PRO A 104 -32.62 0.02 -3.73
N VAL A 105 -32.84 1.16 -4.38
CA VAL A 105 -31.95 2.31 -4.31
C VAL A 105 -32.11 2.89 -2.92
N LEU A 106 -31.29 2.41 -1.99
CA LEU A 106 -31.16 3.09 -0.71
C LEU A 106 -30.51 4.45 -1.00
N PRO A 107 -31.16 5.57 -0.70
CA PRO A 107 -30.49 6.85 -0.84
C PRO A 107 -29.20 6.79 -0.04
N PRO A 108 -28.07 7.23 -0.60
CA PRO A 108 -26.82 7.25 0.14
C PRO A 108 -27.08 8.02 1.43
N PRO A 109 -26.69 7.48 2.61
CA PRO A 109 -26.89 8.19 3.86
C PRO A 109 -26.20 9.55 3.71
N PHE A 110 -26.86 10.62 4.20
CA PHE A 110 -26.34 11.97 4.16
C PHE A 110 -24.91 11.96 4.73
N GLU A 111 -23.92 12.31 3.90
CA GLU A 111 -22.56 12.54 4.36
C GLU A 111 -22.55 13.86 5.13
N VAL A 112 -22.64 13.79 6.45
CA VAL A 112 -22.39 14.95 7.31
C VAL A 112 -20.89 15.21 7.22
N ARG A 113 -20.50 16.19 6.39
CA ARG A 113 -19.13 16.67 6.29
C ARG A 113 -18.87 17.56 7.50
N PHE A 114 -18.13 17.08 8.46
CA PHE A 114 -17.70 17.89 9.59
C PHE A 114 -16.51 18.73 9.14
N GLU A 115 -16.68 20.05 9.11
CA GLU A 115 -15.57 20.98 9.09
C GLU A 115 -14.95 21.00 10.48
N THR A 116 -13.66 20.82 10.56
CA THR A 116 -12.92 20.87 11.82
C THR A 116 -12.50 22.31 12.10
N PRO A 117 -12.65 22.79 13.34
CA PRO A 117 -12.12 24.10 13.72
C PRO A 117 -10.60 24.21 13.46
N PRO A 118 -10.06 25.43 13.29
CA PRO A 118 -8.65 25.63 13.07
C PRO A 118 -7.82 25.06 14.23
N GLY A 119 -6.69 24.43 13.92
CA GLY A 119 -5.77 23.81 14.87
C GLY A 119 -6.32 22.57 15.61
N ARG A 120 -7.54 22.15 15.31
CA ARG A 120 -8.18 21.05 16.04
C ARG A 120 -7.65 19.68 15.66
N GLN A 121 -7.62 19.36 14.39
CA GLN A 121 -7.38 17.98 13.94
C GLN A 121 -6.45 17.94 12.73
N ALA A 122 -5.54 16.95 12.74
CA ALA A 122 -4.87 16.47 11.54
C ALA A 122 -5.17 15.00 11.29
N GLN A 123 -4.93 14.55 10.08
CA GLN A 123 -5.01 13.15 9.68
C GLN A 123 -3.65 12.68 9.17
N VAL A 124 -3.26 11.49 9.61
CA VAL A 124 -2.00 10.85 9.23
C VAL A 124 -2.28 9.50 8.59
N ASP A 125 -1.59 9.24 7.51
CA ASP A 125 -1.67 7.97 6.82
C ASP A 125 -0.39 7.67 6.04
N PHE A 126 -0.18 6.38 5.71
CA PHE A 126 0.88 5.93 4.83
C PHE A 126 0.31 5.34 3.55
N ALA A 127 0.92 5.68 2.43
CA ALA A 127 0.68 5.02 1.15
C ALA A 127 1.97 4.47 0.59
N HIS A 128 1.91 3.30 -0.05
CA HIS A 128 3.07 2.73 -0.72
C HIS A 128 3.11 3.13 -2.21
N PHE A 129 4.31 3.34 -2.71
CA PHE A 129 4.61 3.61 -4.11
C PHE A 129 5.74 2.68 -4.56
N ARG A 130 5.79 2.41 -5.85
CA ARG A 130 6.87 1.65 -6.47
C ARG A 130 7.61 2.54 -7.44
N THR A 131 8.93 2.54 -7.37
CA THR A 131 9.80 3.33 -8.24
C THR A 131 11.10 2.60 -8.49
N VAL A 132 11.76 2.96 -9.59
CA VAL A 132 13.15 2.60 -9.86
C VAL A 132 13.94 3.90 -9.81
N PHE A 133 14.95 3.95 -8.95
CA PHE A 133 15.87 5.09 -8.90
C PHE A 133 16.88 5.00 -10.03
N THR A 134 17.20 6.12 -10.65
CA THR A 134 18.11 6.13 -11.80
C THR A 134 19.57 5.87 -11.43
N ASP A 135 19.95 6.04 -10.17
CA ASP A 135 21.25 5.65 -9.62
C ASP A 135 21.33 4.17 -9.16
N GLU A 136 20.18 3.46 -9.11
CA GLU A 136 20.07 2.04 -8.81
C GLU A 136 19.38 1.27 -9.95
N LEU A 137 20.01 1.21 -11.11
CA LEU A 137 19.42 0.64 -12.33
C LEU A 137 18.88 -0.78 -12.13
N GLY A 138 17.63 -0.99 -12.54
CA GLY A 138 16.97 -2.30 -12.55
C GLY A 138 16.45 -2.77 -11.20
N VAL A 139 16.54 -1.98 -10.13
CA VAL A 139 16.02 -2.33 -8.81
C VAL A 139 14.72 -1.59 -8.55
N GLU A 140 13.58 -2.32 -8.56
CA GLU A 140 12.30 -1.74 -8.11
C GLU A 140 12.31 -1.60 -6.59
N ARG A 141 12.06 -0.39 -6.12
CA ARG A 141 11.96 -0.05 -4.70
C ARG A 141 10.51 0.23 -4.31
N VAL A 142 10.09 -0.33 -3.17
CA VAL A 142 8.85 0.10 -2.50
C VAL A 142 9.23 1.21 -1.52
N VAL A 143 8.63 2.37 -1.71
CA VAL A 143 8.78 3.53 -0.84
C VAL A 143 7.44 3.88 -0.22
N TRP A 144 7.45 4.41 0.99
CA TRP A 144 6.26 4.79 1.71
C TRP A 144 6.15 6.30 1.80
N LEU A 145 4.99 6.84 1.45
CA LEU A 145 4.70 8.24 1.68
C LEU A 145 4.00 8.38 3.03
N PHE A 146 4.66 9.03 3.97
CA PHE A 146 4.00 9.60 5.15
C PHE A 146 3.27 10.88 4.74
N SER A 147 1.98 10.95 4.99
CA SER A 147 1.14 12.10 4.68
C SER A 147 0.50 12.65 5.96
N PHE A 148 0.61 13.96 6.16
CA PHE A 148 0.03 14.71 7.26
C PHE A 148 -0.83 15.84 6.71
N VAL A 149 -2.14 15.81 6.97
CA VAL A 149 -3.10 16.78 6.43
C VAL A 149 -3.85 17.46 7.56
N LEU A 150 -3.77 18.79 7.64
CA LEU A 150 -4.59 19.56 8.59
C LEU A 150 -6.07 19.50 8.20
N GLY A 151 -6.92 19.31 9.18
CA GLY A 151 -8.35 19.10 8.98
C GLY A 151 -9.12 20.36 8.57
N HIS A 152 -8.65 21.55 8.87
CA HIS A 152 -9.26 22.82 8.55
C HIS A 152 -8.76 23.37 7.22
N SER A 153 -7.51 23.78 7.13
CA SER A 153 -6.92 24.39 5.92
C SER A 153 -6.69 23.41 4.77
N ARG A 154 -6.62 22.11 5.05
CA ARG A 154 -6.15 21.08 4.12
C ARG A 154 -4.68 21.19 3.78
N MET A 155 -3.91 21.92 4.60
CA MET A 155 -2.46 21.99 4.44
C MET A 155 -1.87 20.60 4.47
N LEU A 156 -1.13 20.28 3.42
CA LEU A 156 -0.51 18.98 3.21
C LEU A 156 0.98 19.06 3.47
N TRP A 157 1.46 18.23 4.35
CA TRP A 157 2.88 17.93 4.52
C TRP A 157 3.11 16.44 4.30
N GLY A 158 4.26 16.06 3.77
CA GLY A 158 4.58 14.65 3.59
C GLY A 158 6.04 14.41 3.27
N ARG A 159 6.45 13.15 3.42
CA ARG A 159 7.80 12.69 3.15
C ARG A 159 7.80 11.25 2.72
N PHE A 160 8.57 10.93 1.69
CA PHE A 160 8.83 9.55 1.28
C PHE A 160 9.91 8.95 2.19
N VAL A 161 9.66 7.72 2.63
CA VAL A 161 10.51 6.99 3.57
C VAL A 161 10.62 5.52 3.14
N PRO A 162 11.72 4.83 3.51
CA PRO A 162 11.89 3.42 3.13
C PRO A 162 11.01 2.47 3.94
N HIS A 163 10.57 2.88 5.14
CA HIS A 163 9.83 2.02 6.06
C HIS A 163 8.73 2.79 6.80
N GLN A 164 7.73 2.07 7.33
CA GLN A 164 6.64 2.62 8.15
C GLN A 164 6.72 2.11 9.61
N ASP A 165 7.94 1.99 10.14
CA ASP A 165 8.16 1.62 11.53
C ASP A 165 7.89 2.77 12.51
N MET A 166 7.93 2.48 13.81
CA MET A 166 7.65 3.45 14.86
C MET A 166 8.61 4.64 14.82
N GLN A 167 9.90 4.42 14.65
CA GLN A 167 10.90 5.49 14.63
C GLN A 167 10.68 6.44 13.44
N THR A 168 10.40 5.86 12.28
CA THR A 168 10.06 6.62 11.07
C THR A 168 8.78 7.43 11.27
N LEU A 169 7.74 6.82 11.87
CA LEU A 169 6.49 7.51 12.20
C LEU A 169 6.76 8.75 13.09
N LEU A 170 7.52 8.59 14.17
CA LEU A 170 7.79 9.69 15.12
C LEU A 170 8.67 10.78 14.49
N ARG A 171 9.70 10.41 13.71
CA ARG A 171 10.54 11.38 12.98
C ARG A 171 9.73 12.20 11.97
N CYS A 172 8.83 11.55 11.24
CA CYS A 172 7.98 12.24 10.27
C CYS A 172 7.01 13.21 10.96
N HIS A 173 6.46 12.83 12.13
CA HIS A 173 5.63 13.75 12.92
C HIS A 173 6.41 14.95 13.40
N ALA A 174 7.58 14.75 14.01
CA ALA A 174 8.42 15.84 14.49
C ALA A 174 8.76 16.82 13.36
N ALA A 175 9.19 16.30 12.21
CA ALA A 175 9.47 17.11 11.03
C ALA A 175 8.23 17.85 10.48
N ALA A 176 7.05 17.22 10.52
CA ALA A 176 5.80 17.87 10.14
C ALA A 176 5.44 19.01 11.10
N PHE A 177 5.57 18.78 12.40
CA PHE A 177 5.30 19.80 13.44
C PHE A 177 6.23 21.00 13.31
N GLU A 178 7.52 20.76 13.07
CA GLU A 178 8.51 21.82 12.81
C GLU A 178 8.16 22.61 11.55
N ALA A 179 7.86 21.93 10.44
CA ALA A 179 7.50 22.59 9.19
C ALA A 179 6.22 23.43 9.30
N LEU A 180 5.22 22.96 10.05
CA LEU A 180 3.96 23.65 10.28
C LEU A 180 4.08 24.75 11.36
N GLY A 181 5.10 24.67 12.22
CA GLY A 181 5.33 25.60 13.32
C GLY A 181 4.44 25.36 14.54
N GLY A 182 3.89 24.15 14.69
CA GLY A 182 3.04 23.77 15.81
C GLY A 182 2.36 22.44 15.65
N THR A 183 1.57 22.02 16.66
CA THR A 183 0.84 20.75 16.69
C THR A 183 -0.67 20.96 16.75
N PRO A 184 -1.49 20.16 16.05
CA PRO A 184 -2.94 20.17 16.25
C PRO A 184 -3.32 19.55 17.59
N THR A 185 -4.54 19.80 18.07
CA THR A 185 -5.01 19.24 19.35
C THR A 185 -5.19 17.71 19.28
N GLU A 186 -5.54 17.17 18.13
CA GLU A 186 -5.74 15.73 17.93
C GLU A 186 -5.24 15.28 16.57
N ILE A 187 -4.75 14.05 16.50
CA ILE A 187 -4.31 13.44 15.25
C ILE A 187 -5.06 12.14 15.03
N LEU A 188 -5.70 12.03 13.88
CA LEU A 188 -6.44 10.85 13.47
C LEU A 188 -5.53 9.92 12.68
N TYR A 189 -5.49 8.65 13.10
CA TYR A 189 -4.69 7.58 12.51
C TYR A 189 -5.56 6.47 11.95
N ASP A 190 -5.03 5.75 10.96
CA ASP A 190 -5.53 4.42 10.67
C ASP A 190 -5.09 3.41 11.75
N ARG A 191 -5.73 2.23 11.78
CA ARG A 191 -5.41 1.16 12.73
C ARG A 191 -4.14 0.41 12.34
N MET A 192 -3.02 1.13 12.22
CA MET A 192 -1.72 0.50 11.99
C MET A 192 -1.10 0.01 13.31
N LYS A 193 -0.29 -1.04 13.25
CA LYS A 193 0.36 -1.63 14.45
C LYS A 193 1.27 -0.67 15.22
N THR A 194 1.81 0.34 14.55
CA THR A 194 2.58 1.40 15.17
C THR A 194 1.74 2.34 16.04
N VAL A 195 0.43 2.38 15.83
CA VAL A 195 -0.52 3.24 16.55
C VAL A 195 -1.32 2.45 17.57
N VAL A 196 -1.91 1.32 17.14
CA VAL A 196 -2.76 0.47 17.97
C VAL A 196 -2.01 -0.81 18.30
N ASP A 197 -1.79 -1.05 19.58
CA ASP A 197 -1.18 -2.28 20.08
C ASP A 197 -2.21 -3.42 20.04
N ARG A 198 -3.37 -3.20 20.65
CA ARG A 198 -4.50 -4.16 20.66
C ARG A 198 -5.83 -3.47 20.89
N GLU A 199 -6.91 -4.18 20.60
CA GLU A 199 -8.27 -3.80 20.94
C GLU A 199 -8.79 -4.78 22.01
N GLU A 200 -9.18 -4.26 23.15
CA GLU A 200 -9.79 -5.05 24.23
C GLU A 200 -11.30 -5.06 24.05
N PRO A 201 -11.93 -6.24 23.89
CA PRO A 201 -13.37 -6.30 23.72
C PRO A 201 -14.05 -5.80 25.00
N GLN A 202 -14.92 -4.79 24.88
CA GLN A 202 -15.89 -4.46 25.91
C GLN A 202 -17.10 -5.38 25.74
N GLY A 203 -17.55 -6.03 26.82
CA GLY A 203 -18.70 -6.93 26.75
C GLY A 203 -19.96 -6.22 26.27
N GLY A 204 -20.62 -6.75 25.22
CA GLY A 204 -21.82 -6.19 24.61
C GLY A 204 -21.60 -5.67 23.20
N ALA A 205 -22.56 -4.88 22.67
CA ALA A 205 -22.53 -4.27 21.33
C ALA A 205 -21.65 -3.00 21.24
N GLU A 206 -20.94 -2.63 22.30
CA GLU A 206 -20.08 -1.45 22.31
C GLU A 206 -18.73 -1.72 21.63
N PRO A 207 -18.16 -0.69 20.94
CA PRO A 207 -16.86 -0.82 20.33
C PRO A 207 -15.79 -1.04 21.41
N GLY A 208 -14.87 -2.00 21.17
CA GLY A 208 -13.80 -2.35 22.08
C GLY A 208 -12.91 -1.15 22.45
N HIS A 209 -12.27 -1.23 23.62
CA HIS A 209 -11.31 -0.23 24.07
C HIS A 209 -10.00 -0.35 23.26
N ILE A 210 -9.54 0.77 22.67
CA ILE A 210 -8.31 0.80 21.91
C ILE A 210 -7.13 1.04 22.85
N VAL A 211 -6.19 0.09 22.87
CA VAL A 211 -4.92 0.24 23.56
C VAL A 211 -3.89 0.77 22.56
N TYR A 212 -3.47 2.01 22.76
CA TYR A 212 -2.47 2.65 21.93
C TYR A 212 -1.06 2.19 22.27
N ASN A 213 -0.17 2.20 21.27
CA ASN A 213 1.24 1.94 21.50
C ASN A 213 1.82 2.94 22.51
N ARG A 214 2.53 2.44 23.52
CA ARG A 214 3.05 3.23 24.63
C ARG A 214 3.98 4.36 24.17
N THR A 215 4.90 4.06 23.24
CA THR A 215 5.85 5.04 22.71
C THR A 215 5.13 6.17 21.98
N LEU A 216 4.07 5.86 21.24
CA LEU A 216 3.24 6.89 20.59
C LEU A 216 2.51 7.76 21.63
N VAL A 217 2.01 7.17 22.72
CA VAL A 217 1.34 7.92 23.78
C VAL A 217 2.32 8.85 24.50
N GLU A 218 3.55 8.41 24.77
CA GLU A 218 4.60 9.22 25.37
C GLU A 218 4.99 10.38 24.43
N PHE A 219 5.12 10.13 23.14
CA PHE A 219 5.36 11.13 22.10
C PHE A 219 4.21 12.14 22.02
N ALA A 220 2.97 11.66 21.99
CA ALA A 220 1.78 12.50 21.93
C ALA A 220 1.67 13.42 23.15
N ARG A 221 2.02 12.91 24.34
CA ARG A 221 2.06 13.70 25.58
C ARG A 221 3.14 14.80 25.50
N HIS A 222 4.32 14.48 24.96
CA HIS A 222 5.41 15.45 24.81
C HIS A 222 5.03 16.61 23.90
N TYR A 223 4.35 16.33 22.77
CA TYR A 223 3.92 17.34 21.80
C TYR A 223 2.51 17.91 22.08
N GLY A 224 1.82 17.43 23.11
CA GLY A 224 0.55 17.99 23.59
C GLY A 224 -0.67 17.61 22.77
N TYR A 225 -0.66 16.54 21.98
CA TYR A 225 -1.81 16.13 21.17
C TYR A 225 -2.45 14.81 21.62
N LEU A 226 -3.70 14.59 21.24
CA LEU A 226 -4.43 13.35 21.49
C LEU A 226 -4.41 12.43 20.26
N PRO A 227 -3.83 11.23 20.32
CA PRO A 227 -3.94 10.27 19.25
C PRO A 227 -5.36 9.67 19.20
N LYS A 228 -5.94 9.63 18.00
CA LYS A 228 -7.25 9.03 17.74
C LYS A 228 -7.14 7.99 16.62
N ALA A 229 -7.49 6.75 16.90
CA ALA A 229 -7.59 5.73 15.86
C ALA A 229 -8.99 5.74 15.24
N CYS A 230 -9.07 5.53 13.93
CA CYS A 230 -10.33 5.40 13.22
C CYS A 230 -11.13 4.22 13.78
N LYS A 231 -12.44 4.38 13.95
CA LYS A 231 -13.34 3.28 14.32
C LYS A 231 -13.38 2.25 13.19
N ALA A 232 -13.37 0.95 13.55
CA ALA A 232 -13.53 -0.12 12.58
C ALA A 232 -14.82 0.06 11.77
N TYR A 233 -14.78 -0.31 10.49
CA TYR A 233 -15.91 -0.27 9.54
C TYR A 233 -16.55 1.10 9.26
N ARG A 234 -15.98 2.21 9.71
CA ARG A 234 -16.36 3.57 9.30
C ARG A 234 -15.33 4.17 8.34
N ALA A 235 -15.19 3.58 7.16
CA ALA A 235 -14.34 4.10 6.07
C ALA A 235 -14.65 5.56 5.70
N LYS A 236 -15.86 6.03 5.98
CA LYS A 236 -16.33 7.41 5.69
C LYS A 236 -15.63 8.51 6.51
N THR A 237 -15.02 8.20 7.65
CA THR A 237 -14.26 9.18 8.44
C THR A 237 -12.93 9.54 7.78
N LYS A 238 -12.43 8.71 6.86
CA LYS A 238 -11.12 8.80 6.22
C LYS A 238 -11.10 9.53 4.87
N GLY A 239 -12.24 9.99 4.38
CA GLY A 239 -12.35 10.65 3.06
C GLY A 239 -11.51 11.90 2.85
N LYS A 240 -10.88 12.43 3.91
CA LYS A 240 -9.95 13.57 3.84
C LYS A 240 -8.52 13.15 3.46
N VAL A 241 -8.13 11.88 3.62
CA VAL A 241 -6.76 11.38 3.36
C VAL A 241 -6.68 10.49 2.10
N GLU A 242 -7.71 9.74 1.76
CA GLU A 242 -7.70 8.88 0.55
C GLU A 242 -7.61 9.67 -0.76
N ARG A 243 -8.25 10.86 -0.81
CA ARG A 243 -8.18 11.76 -1.97
C ARG A 243 -6.79 12.35 -2.21
N PRO A 244 -6.02 12.79 -1.18
CA PRO A 244 -4.65 13.24 -1.36
C PRO A 244 -3.73 12.22 -2.01
N PHE A 245 -3.79 10.93 -1.65
CA PHE A 245 -2.92 9.91 -2.24
C PHE A 245 -3.16 9.70 -3.73
N ARG A 246 -4.42 9.72 -4.16
CA ARG A 246 -4.73 9.67 -5.58
C ARG A 246 -4.18 10.90 -6.31
N TYR A 247 -4.40 12.09 -5.76
CA TYR A 247 -3.89 13.33 -6.31
C TYR A 247 -2.37 13.34 -6.38
N ILE A 248 -1.67 12.94 -5.30
CA ILE A 248 -0.21 12.83 -5.29
C ILE A 248 0.27 11.82 -6.35
N ARG A 249 -0.42 10.70 -6.49
CA ARG A 249 -0.06 9.68 -7.48
C ARG A 249 -0.22 10.20 -8.91
N GLU A 250 -1.34 10.83 -9.21
CA GLU A 250 -1.69 11.27 -10.56
C GLU A 250 -0.96 12.55 -10.98
N ASP A 251 -0.80 13.52 -10.07
CA ASP A 251 -0.23 14.84 -10.40
C ASP A 251 1.28 14.94 -10.11
N PHE A 252 1.77 14.30 -9.04
CA PHE A 252 3.19 14.37 -8.69
C PHE A 252 3.98 13.17 -9.22
N PHE A 253 3.52 11.94 -8.95
CA PHE A 253 4.39 10.76 -9.05
C PHE A 253 4.44 10.15 -10.45
N LEU A 254 3.31 10.07 -11.17
CA LEU A 254 3.24 9.51 -12.50
C LEU A 254 4.04 10.32 -13.52
N GLY A 255 4.83 9.60 -14.33
CA GLY A 255 5.62 10.20 -15.42
C GLY A 255 6.87 10.95 -14.97
N ARG A 256 7.20 10.97 -13.67
CA ARG A 256 8.45 11.51 -13.15
C ARG A 256 9.50 10.42 -12.95
N SER A 257 10.75 10.80 -13.08
CA SER A 257 11.90 9.98 -12.72
C SER A 257 12.63 10.58 -11.52
N PHE A 258 13.16 9.72 -10.68
CA PHE A 258 13.83 10.10 -9.45
C PHE A 258 15.22 9.46 -9.42
N ARG A 259 16.22 10.26 -9.11
CA ARG A 259 17.59 9.77 -9.02
C ARG A 259 17.80 8.90 -7.78
N SER A 260 17.32 9.37 -6.63
CA SER A 260 17.46 8.73 -5.33
C SER A 260 16.27 9.06 -4.42
N MET A 261 16.22 8.50 -3.22
CA MET A 261 15.25 8.85 -2.18
C MET A 261 15.34 10.34 -1.78
N GLY A 262 16.55 10.89 -1.75
CA GLY A 262 16.76 12.33 -1.49
C GLY A 262 16.12 13.18 -2.56
N ASP A 263 16.44 12.90 -3.83
CA ASP A 263 15.88 13.61 -4.99
C ASP A 263 14.35 13.50 -5.06
N LEU A 264 13.79 12.31 -4.78
CA LEU A 264 12.34 12.12 -4.68
C LEU A 264 11.72 13.06 -3.63
N ASN A 265 12.33 13.18 -2.45
CA ASN A 265 11.84 14.05 -1.40
C ASN A 265 12.00 15.53 -1.71
N ASP A 266 13.08 15.92 -2.39
CA ASP A 266 13.32 17.31 -2.79
C ASP A 266 12.31 17.75 -3.86
N GLN A 267 12.08 16.92 -4.90
CA GLN A 267 11.03 17.17 -5.90
C GLN A 267 9.64 17.20 -5.27
N PHE A 268 9.37 16.33 -4.28
CA PHE A 268 8.08 16.29 -3.60
C PHE A 268 7.85 17.54 -2.76
N ARG A 269 8.86 18.02 -2.04
CA ARG A 269 8.79 19.26 -1.28
C ARG A 269 8.51 20.45 -2.20
N GLN A 270 9.25 20.57 -3.29
CA GLN A 270 9.01 21.59 -4.28
C GLN A 270 7.57 21.57 -4.81
N TRP A 271 7.06 20.38 -5.15
CA TRP A 271 5.69 20.23 -5.62
C TRP A 271 4.65 20.59 -4.54
N LEU A 272 4.92 20.27 -3.25
CA LEU A 272 4.05 20.70 -2.15
C LEU A 272 3.97 22.23 -2.06
N ASP A 273 5.10 22.92 -2.20
CA ASP A 273 5.21 24.37 -2.04
C ASP A 273 4.67 25.11 -3.27
N GLU A 274 4.92 24.63 -4.48
CA GLU A 274 4.57 25.32 -5.72
C GLU A 274 3.23 24.91 -6.31
N VAL A 275 2.70 23.73 -5.98
CA VAL A 275 1.49 23.17 -6.60
C VAL A 275 0.44 22.80 -5.56
N ALA A 276 0.76 21.88 -4.66
CA ALA A 276 -0.26 21.29 -3.80
C ALA A 276 -0.86 22.28 -2.79
N ASN A 277 -0.02 23.10 -2.16
CA ASN A 277 -0.44 24.02 -1.11
C ASN A 277 -0.79 25.44 -1.61
N VAL A 278 -0.53 25.74 -2.86
CA VAL A 278 -0.98 27.01 -3.49
C VAL A 278 -2.29 26.86 -4.29
N ARG A 279 -2.77 25.62 -4.47
CA ARG A 279 -4.02 25.38 -5.20
C ARG A 279 -5.25 25.83 -4.39
N THR A 280 -6.33 26.19 -5.11
CA THR A 280 -7.65 26.32 -4.50
C THR A 280 -8.22 24.92 -4.23
N HIS A 281 -8.51 24.61 -2.96
CA HIS A 281 -9.04 23.30 -2.57
C HIS A 281 -10.52 23.17 -2.92
N ALA A 282 -10.89 22.09 -3.61
CA ALA A 282 -12.24 21.90 -4.15
C ALA A 282 -13.37 21.93 -3.10
N THR A 283 -13.12 21.50 -1.87
CA THR A 283 -14.12 21.46 -0.80
C THR A 283 -14.22 22.79 -0.07
N THR A 284 -13.09 23.37 0.33
CA THR A 284 -13.05 24.63 1.11
C THR A 284 -13.24 25.86 0.22
N ARG A 285 -13.01 25.72 -1.10
CA ARG A 285 -13.04 26.84 -2.07
C ARG A 285 -12.03 27.93 -1.75
N ARG A 286 -10.98 27.62 -0.98
CA ARG A 286 -9.93 28.55 -0.55
C ARG A 286 -8.56 28.06 -0.99
N VAL A 287 -7.63 28.98 -1.17
CA VAL A 287 -6.20 28.67 -1.38
C VAL A 287 -5.66 28.04 -0.10
N VAL A 288 -5.05 26.84 -0.21
CA VAL A 288 -4.64 26.05 0.96
C VAL A 288 -3.64 26.82 1.84
N GLY A 289 -2.62 27.45 1.25
CA GLY A 289 -1.59 28.19 1.99
C GLY A 289 -2.13 29.42 2.71
N GLU A 290 -3.03 30.19 2.08
CA GLU A 290 -3.70 31.33 2.74
C GLU A 290 -4.57 30.87 3.89
N HIS A 291 -5.34 29.81 3.69
CA HIS A 291 -6.18 29.23 4.72
C HIS A 291 -5.36 28.66 5.88
N PHE A 292 -4.16 28.14 5.58
CA PHE A 292 -3.22 27.69 6.61
C PHE A 292 -2.62 28.87 7.39
N ALA A 293 -2.33 29.99 6.76
CA ALA A 293 -1.84 31.18 7.46
C ALA A 293 -2.82 31.65 8.56
N GLU A 294 -4.15 31.49 8.33
CA GLU A 294 -5.18 31.75 9.33
C GLU A 294 -5.27 30.65 10.40
N GLU A 295 -5.04 29.38 10.04
CA GLU A 295 -5.07 28.25 10.97
C GLU A 295 -3.83 28.20 11.88
N ARG A 296 -2.66 28.56 11.37
CA ARG A 296 -1.36 28.45 12.04
C ARG A 296 -1.32 29.01 13.47
N PRO A 297 -1.89 30.19 13.78
CA PRO A 297 -1.92 30.70 15.15
C PRO A 297 -2.71 29.83 16.15
N SER A 298 -3.59 28.97 15.66
CA SER A 298 -4.40 28.07 16.48
C SER A 298 -3.70 26.72 16.76
N LEU A 299 -2.55 26.47 16.16
CA LEU A 299 -1.73 25.31 16.49
C LEU A 299 -1.08 25.50 17.88
N GLN A 300 -0.93 24.40 18.61
CA GLN A 300 -0.23 24.39 19.88
C GLN A 300 1.27 24.64 19.66
N LYS A 301 1.90 25.36 20.58
CA LYS A 301 3.33 25.63 20.54
C LYS A 301 4.15 24.34 20.66
N LEU A 302 5.26 24.27 19.93
CA LEU A 302 6.19 23.17 20.05
C LEU A 302 6.86 23.15 21.43
N PRO A 303 7.20 21.97 21.97
CA PRO A 303 7.97 21.82 23.19
C PRO A 303 9.39 22.38 23.00
N VAL A 304 10.06 22.71 24.11
CA VAL A 304 11.40 23.30 24.11
C VAL A 304 12.50 22.37 23.56
N GLY A 305 12.26 21.12 23.42
CA GLY A 305 13.22 20.15 22.87
C GLY A 305 12.59 19.03 22.10
N PRO A 306 13.35 18.35 21.24
CA PRO A 306 12.82 17.21 20.49
C PRO A 306 12.52 16.04 21.42
N PHE A 307 11.50 15.27 21.07
CA PHE A 307 11.20 14.02 21.76
C PHE A 307 12.31 12.99 21.48
N GLN A 308 12.96 12.55 22.52
CA GLN A 308 13.92 11.47 22.44
C GLN A 308 13.19 10.14 22.67
N ALA A 309 12.69 9.55 21.60
CA ALA A 309 12.14 8.20 21.66
C ALA A 309 13.29 7.21 21.91
N VAL A 310 13.43 6.74 23.13
CA VAL A 310 14.32 5.62 23.42
C VAL A 310 13.53 4.33 23.27
N LEU A 311 13.68 3.68 22.13
CA LEU A 311 13.14 2.33 21.93
C LEU A 311 14.03 1.34 22.68
N ARG A 312 13.51 0.79 23.76
CA ARG A 312 14.21 -0.25 24.54
C ARG A 312 13.86 -1.63 24.00
N LEU A 313 14.87 -2.35 23.55
CA LEU A 313 14.74 -3.68 22.97
C LEU A 313 15.70 -4.63 23.68
N GLU A 314 15.24 -5.83 23.98
CA GLU A 314 16.14 -6.91 24.34
C GLU A 314 16.55 -7.66 23.06
N ARG A 315 17.84 -7.85 22.84
CA ARG A 315 18.40 -8.50 21.66
C ARG A 315 19.47 -9.52 22.07
N ARG A 316 19.59 -10.59 21.28
CA ARG A 316 20.68 -11.54 21.43
C ARG A 316 21.84 -11.18 20.54
N ILE A 317 23.05 -11.28 21.10
CA ILE A 317 24.30 -11.17 20.35
C ILE A 317 24.47 -12.42 19.50
N THR A 318 24.71 -12.25 18.19
CA THR A 318 25.03 -13.35 17.27
C THR A 318 26.41 -13.97 17.59
N LYS A 319 26.71 -15.13 16.99
CA LYS A 319 28.05 -15.75 17.11
C LYS A 319 29.17 -14.84 16.63
N ASP A 320 28.88 -13.97 15.66
CA ASP A 320 29.79 -12.99 15.08
C ASP A 320 29.92 -11.70 15.93
N GLY A 321 29.36 -11.68 17.15
CA GLY A 321 29.40 -10.51 18.02
C GLY A 321 28.61 -9.31 17.46
N MET A 322 27.48 -9.56 16.82
CA MET A 322 26.62 -8.52 16.25
C MET A 322 25.26 -8.54 16.92
N VAL A 323 24.62 -7.38 16.96
CA VAL A 323 23.25 -7.19 17.47
C VAL A 323 22.38 -6.67 16.33
N SER A 324 21.23 -7.29 16.11
CA SER A 324 20.30 -6.87 15.05
C SER A 324 19.31 -5.83 15.57
N VAL A 325 19.28 -4.67 14.91
CA VAL A 325 18.33 -3.58 15.17
C VAL A 325 17.81 -3.06 13.83
N ASP A 326 16.49 -3.03 13.65
CA ASP A 326 15.79 -2.57 12.44
C ASP A 326 16.29 -3.18 11.11
N GLY A 327 16.71 -4.46 11.19
CA GLY A 327 17.20 -5.20 10.03
C GLY A 327 18.69 -4.92 9.69
N ASN A 328 19.39 -4.13 10.50
CA ASN A 328 20.82 -3.86 10.41
C ASN A 328 21.59 -4.55 11.55
N LEU A 329 22.88 -4.76 11.37
CA LEU A 329 23.75 -5.43 12.33
C LEU A 329 24.81 -4.47 12.87
N TYR A 330 24.89 -4.36 14.19
CA TYR A 330 25.80 -3.48 14.92
C TYR A 330 26.76 -4.32 15.78
N SER A 331 28.03 -4.04 15.72
CA SER A 331 29.03 -4.78 16.47
C SER A 331 29.01 -4.44 17.96
N VAL A 332 29.32 -5.43 18.80
CA VAL A 332 29.66 -5.21 20.21
C VAL A 332 31.11 -5.63 20.46
N PRO A 333 31.78 -5.09 21.51
CA PRO A 333 33.08 -5.54 21.91
C PRO A 333 33.13 -7.05 22.15
N ASP A 334 34.21 -7.71 21.79
CA ASP A 334 34.43 -9.15 22.05
C ASP A 334 34.53 -9.50 23.54
N THR A 335 34.72 -8.48 24.39
CA THR A 335 34.68 -8.59 25.85
C THR A 335 33.25 -8.71 26.41
N THR A 336 32.21 -8.48 25.59
CA THR A 336 30.79 -8.59 26.01
C THR A 336 30.45 -10.05 26.35
N ARG A 337 30.09 -10.31 27.59
CA ARG A 337 29.95 -11.66 28.13
C ARG A 337 28.54 -12.22 28.01
N ARG A 338 27.51 -11.36 28.14
CA ARG A 338 26.11 -11.79 28.12
C ARG A 338 25.58 -11.86 26.71
N ARG A 339 24.84 -12.93 26.40
CA ARG A 339 24.20 -13.08 25.09
C ARG A 339 22.95 -12.20 24.92
N PRO A 340 22.01 -12.09 25.89
CA PRO A 340 20.98 -11.06 25.86
C PRO A 340 21.57 -9.72 26.32
N VAL A 341 21.32 -8.67 25.53
CA VAL A 341 21.70 -7.29 25.81
C VAL A 341 20.52 -6.38 25.62
N GLU A 342 20.47 -5.31 26.39
CA GLU A 342 19.51 -4.24 26.20
C GLU A 342 20.02 -3.28 25.11
N VAL A 343 19.12 -2.90 24.21
CA VAL A 343 19.41 -1.94 23.14
C VAL A 343 18.52 -0.72 23.31
N HIS A 344 19.10 0.45 23.40
CA HIS A 344 18.42 1.72 23.37
C HIS A 344 18.62 2.34 21.98
N SER A 345 17.59 2.32 21.14
CA SER A 345 17.61 2.95 19.83
C SER A 345 16.91 4.31 19.90
N THR A 346 17.60 5.36 19.50
CA THR A 346 17.05 6.71 19.29
C THR A 346 16.94 7.00 17.79
N ALA A 347 16.58 8.21 17.41
CA ALA A 347 16.56 8.64 16.02
C ALA A 347 17.94 8.58 15.36
N ASP A 348 19.00 8.87 16.12
CA ASP A 348 20.34 9.11 15.59
C ASP A 348 21.35 8.03 15.99
N GLU A 349 21.13 7.34 17.12
CA GLU A 349 22.08 6.39 17.64
C GLU A 349 21.44 5.12 18.22
N VAL A 350 22.19 4.02 18.16
CA VAL A 350 21.91 2.73 18.78
C VAL A 350 22.92 2.55 19.91
N ARG A 351 22.44 2.53 21.15
CA ARG A 351 23.23 2.20 22.35
C ARG A 351 22.95 0.78 22.76
N ILE A 352 23.99 -0.02 22.91
CA ILE A 352 23.89 -1.40 23.36
C ILE A 352 24.42 -1.46 24.79
N LEU A 353 23.61 -2.03 25.68
CA LEU A 353 23.91 -2.09 27.11
C LEU A 353 24.03 -3.53 27.59
N GLU A 354 25.03 -3.79 28.41
CA GLU A 354 25.19 -5.01 29.18
C GLU A 354 25.04 -4.67 30.68
N ASP A 355 24.08 -5.26 31.38
CA ASP A 355 23.80 -4.98 32.79
C ASP A 355 23.65 -3.47 33.11
N GLY A 356 22.96 -2.73 32.26
CA GLY A 356 22.74 -1.29 32.40
C GLY A 356 23.93 -0.42 32.04
N ARG A 357 25.08 -1.01 31.65
CA ARG A 357 26.28 -0.27 31.23
C ARG A 357 26.34 -0.24 29.70
N VAL A 358 26.56 0.93 29.13
CA VAL A 358 26.75 1.10 27.69
C VAL A 358 28.07 0.43 27.26
N VAL A 359 27.98 -0.60 26.39
CA VAL A 359 29.15 -1.31 25.85
C VAL A 359 29.44 -0.92 24.41
N ALA A 360 28.46 -0.41 23.67
CA ALA A 360 28.63 0.09 22.31
C ALA A 360 27.66 1.21 21.99
N VAL A 361 28.12 2.17 21.18
CA VAL A 361 27.30 3.24 20.61
C VAL A 361 27.56 3.30 19.11
N HIS A 362 26.51 3.32 18.33
CA HIS A 362 26.61 3.39 16.87
C HIS A 362 25.63 4.45 16.35
N PRO A 363 25.97 5.22 15.32
CA PRO A 363 24.97 5.98 14.58
C PRO A 363 24.01 5.03 13.88
N VAL A 364 22.73 5.42 13.82
CA VAL A 364 21.71 4.66 13.09
C VAL A 364 22.09 4.58 11.61
N MET A 365 21.90 3.40 11.00
CA MET A 365 22.10 3.20 9.58
C MET A 365 20.78 3.30 8.83
N ASP A 366 20.74 4.07 7.75
CA ASP A 366 19.58 4.16 6.87
C ASP A 366 19.49 2.90 5.97
N GLY A 367 18.28 2.33 5.84
CA GLY A 367 18.05 1.11 5.07
C GLY A 367 18.13 -0.17 5.90
N ARG A 368 18.27 -1.32 5.24
CA ARG A 368 18.32 -2.66 5.85
C ARG A 368 19.45 -3.50 5.28
N GLY A 369 19.83 -4.55 6.03
CA GLY A 369 20.84 -5.52 5.60
C GLY A 369 22.27 -5.02 5.71
N GLN A 370 22.49 -3.85 6.29
CA GLN A 370 23.82 -3.28 6.46
C GLN A 370 24.51 -3.80 7.73
N ARG A 371 25.84 -3.76 7.75
CA ARG A 371 26.66 -4.14 8.89
C ARG A 371 27.57 -2.98 9.27
N ARG A 372 27.57 -2.60 10.55
CA ARG A 372 28.49 -1.62 11.11
C ARG A 372 29.39 -2.25 12.16
N ILE A 373 30.68 -2.23 11.90
CA ILE A 373 31.70 -2.72 12.81
C ILE A 373 32.54 -1.51 13.27
N THR A 374 32.56 -1.28 14.58
CA THR A 374 33.38 -0.22 15.17
C THR A 374 34.80 -0.72 15.38
N ALA A 375 35.78 0.10 15.04
CA ALA A 375 37.19 -0.20 15.31
C ALA A 375 37.40 -0.45 16.81
N GLY A 376 38.14 -1.48 17.19
CA GLY A 376 38.35 -1.89 18.58
C GLY A 376 37.33 -2.84 19.17
N HIS A 377 36.19 -3.11 18.49
CA HIS A 377 35.25 -4.15 18.91
C HIS A 377 35.72 -5.57 18.60
N ARG A 378 36.81 -5.71 17.87
CA ARG A 378 37.47 -6.97 17.57
C ARG A 378 38.92 -6.88 18.02
N SER A 379 39.35 -7.81 18.84
CA SER A 379 40.76 -8.01 19.11
C SER A 379 41.45 -8.41 17.80
N ALA A 380 42.58 -7.83 17.50
CA ALA A 380 43.39 -8.29 16.38
C ALA A 380 43.65 -9.80 16.60
N PRO A 381 43.54 -10.66 15.57
CA PRO A 381 43.95 -12.03 15.71
C PRO A 381 45.43 -12.03 16.18
N PRO A 382 45.80 -12.88 17.15
CA PRO A 382 47.17 -12.94 17.60
C PRO A 382 48.06 -13.14 16.38
N PRO A 383 49.23 -12.47 16.31
CA PRO A 383 50.14 -12.60 15.19
C PRO A 383 50.44 -14.08 14.95
N PRO A 384 50.53 -14.54 13.69
CA PRO A 384 50.63 -15.96 13.37
C PRO A 384 51.88 -16.66 13.97
N ASN A 385 52.73 -15.97 14.73
CA ASN A 385 53.98 -16.46 15.30
C ASN A 385 54.07 -16.45 16.83
N SER A 386 53.00 -16.37 17.58
CA SER A 386 53.07 -16.69 19.00
C SER A 386 52.84 -18.20 19.23
N GLN A 387 53.71 -19.02 18.62
CA GLN A 387 53.89 -20.39 19.09
C GLN A 387 54.69 -20.31 20.40
N THR A 388 53.99 -20.22 21.52
CA THR A 388 54.55 -20.74 22.78
C THR A 388 54.82 -22.23 22.57
N PRO A 389 56.04 -22.71 22.76
CA PRO A 389 56.30 -24.14 22.65
C PRO A 389 55.49 -24.86 23.75
N ARG A 390 54.52 -25.61 23.34
CA ARG A 390 53.86 -26.58 24.22
C ARG A 390 54.81 -27.73 24.44
N ASN A 391 55.71 -27.60 25.44
CA ASN A 391 56.41 -28.72 25.99
C ASN A 391 55.48 -29.49 26.90
N GLY A 392 54.85 -30.53 26.39
CA GLY A 392 54.11 -31.54 27.10
C GLY A 392 53.50 -32.53 26.08
N PRO A 393 53.55 -33.85 26.35
CA PRO A 393 52.95 -34.81 25.44
C PRO A 393 51.42 -34.59 25.38
N PRO A 394 50.78 -34.74 24.24
CA PRO A 394 49.34 -34.54 24.12
C PRO A 394 48.59 -35.60 24.90
N GLN A 395 47.92 -35.19 25.97
CA GLN A 395 46.92 -36.05 26.57
C GLN A 395 45.72 -36.10 25.64
N GLY A 396 45.64 -37.19 24.87
CA GLY A 396 44.57 -37.50 23.97
C GLY A 396 43.25 -37.65 24.72
N ARG A 397 42.26 -36.76 24.44
CA ARG A 397 40.86 -37.09 24.62
C ARG A 397 40.49 -38.13 23.58
N SER A 398 40.25 -39.36 24.04
CA SER A 398 39.70 -40.43 23.21
C SER A 398 38.37 -39.97 22.62
N GLY A 399 38.28 -39.77 21.31
CA GLY A 399 37.02 -39.54 20.61
C GLY A 399 37.07 -38.84 19.26
N ASP A 400 38.05 -37.94 18.98
CA ASP A 400 38.03 -37.14 17.74
C ASP A 400 39.42 -37.18 17.02
N ILE A 401 39.87 -38.36 16.60
CA ILE A 401 40.91 -38.47 15.60
C ILE A 401 40.24 -38.58 14.24
N VAL A 402 40.08 -37.47 13.56
CA VAL A 402 39.83 -37.49 12.11
C VAL A 402 41.09 -37.99 11.44
N ALA A 403 41.16 -39.30 11.15
CA ALA A 403 42.25 -39.87 10.39
C ALA A 403 42.17 -39.31 8.95
N LEU A 404 43.13 -38.47 8.58
CA LEU A 404 43.34 -38.04 7.20
C LEU A 404 43.75 -39.28 6.40
N ARG A 405 42.83 -39.82 5.62
CA ARG A 405 43.09 -40.93 4.72
C ARG A 405 43.68 -40.42 3.41
N PRO A 406 44.70 -41.10 2.85
CA PRO A 406 45.27 -40.71 1.55
C PRO A 406 44.18 -40.70 0.44
N LEU A 407 44.30 -39.83 -0.54
CA LEU A 407 43.37 -39.74 -1.69
C LEU A 407 43.18 -41.09 -2.39
N ALA A 408 44.20 -41.95 -2.44
CA ALA A 408 44.16 -43.30 -2.99
C ALA A 408 43.08 -44.20 -2.30
N PHE A 409 42.72 -43.91 -1.07
CA PHE A 409 41.65 -44.64 -0.37
C PHE A 409 40.28 -44.29 -0.97
N TYR A 410 40.04 -43.03 -1.31
CA TYR A 410 38.78 -42.58 -1.90
C TYR A 410 38.66 -43.07 -3.35
N ASP A 411 39.73 -43.15 -4.09
CA ASP A 411 39.76 -43.75 -5.43
C ASP A 411 39.46 -45.26 -5.40
N ALA A 412 39.93 -45.96 -4.38
CA ALA A 412 39.63 -47.38 -4.21
C ALA A 412 38.13 -47.60 -3.84
N VAL A 413 37.56 -46.74 -3.01
CA VAL A 413 36.13 -46.78 -2.67
C VAL A 413 35.27 -46.44 -3.89
N GLY A 414 35.66 -45.44 -4.67
CA GLY A 414 34.97 -45.06 -5.91
C GLY A 414 34.93 -46.18 -6.95
N ARG A 415 36.07 -46.90 -7.14
CA ARG A 415 36.16 -48.10 -8.03
C ARG A 415 35.30 -49.26 -7.57
N ARG A 416 35.17 -49.45 -6.23
CA ARG A 416 34.36 -50.52 -5.65
C ARG A 416 32.87 -50.25 -5.81
N LEU A 417 32.46 -49.03 -5.57
CA LEU A 417 31.06 -48.60 -5.79
C LEU A 417 30.65 -48.63 -7.27
N ALA A 418 31.57 -48.32 -8.17
CA ALA A 418 31.35 -48.42 -9.59
C ALA A 418 31.24 -49.90 -10.10
N ALA A 419 31.94 -50.85 -9.43
CA ALA A 419 31.87 -52.25 -9.74
C ALA A 419 30.55 -52.90 -9.20
N ASP A 420 30.09 -52.48 -8.04
CA ASP A 420 28.85 -52.97 -7.43
C ASP A 420 27.57 -52.39 -8.13
N GLY A 421 27.68 -51.23 -8.79
CA GLY A 421 26.59 -50.64 -9.59
C GLY A 421 26.45 -51.20 -11.02
N ALA A 422 27.35 -52.05 -11.46
CA ALA A 422 27.30 -52.69 -12.80
C ALA A 422 26.67 -54.11 -12.77
N THR A 423 26.16 -54.54 -11.61
CA THR A 423 25.55 -55.89 -11.42
C THR A 423 24.14 -55.80 -10.81
N ALA A 424 23.41 -54.69 -11.05
CA ALA A 424 21.98 -54.56 -10.70
C ALA A 424 21.17 -54.19 -11.92
#